data_44585ad5530b715bf7577a44f360ae9d
#
_entry.id   44585ad5530b715bf7577a44f360ae9d
#
_cell.length_a   1.000
_cell.length_b   1.000
_cell.length_c   1.000
_cell.angle_alpha   90.00
_cell.angle_beta   90.00
_cell.angle_gamma   90.00
#
_symmetry.space_group_name_H-M   'P 1'
#
loop_
_entity.id
_entity.type
_entity.pdbx_description
1 polymer ?
#
loop_
_entity_poly.entity_id
_entity_poly.type
_entity_poly.pdbx_seq_one_letter_code
_entity_poly.pdbx_strand_id
1 'polypeptide(L)' 'LEPEFERILIETALEHTGRRKIEAARLLGWGRNTLTRKLKDLSIDV' A
#
# COMPACT_ATOMS: atom_id res chain seq x y z
N LEU A 1 0.18 -13.19 11.33
CA LEU A 1 -0.09 -11.83 10.87
C LEU A 1 -1.17 -11.82 9.84
N GLU A 2 -2.01 -10.83 9.96
CA GLU A 2 -3.22 -10.76 9.15
C GLU A 2 -2.98 -9.91 7.91
N PRO A 3 -3.08 -10.52 6.73
CA PRO A 3 -2.95 -9.72 5.49
C PRO A 3 -4.02 -8.64 5.41
N GLU A 4 -5.11 -8.85 6.09
CA GLU A 4 -6.22 -7.92 6.11
C GLU A 4 -5.82 -6.58 6.71
N PHE A 5 -5.01 -6.62 7.76
CA PHE A 5 -4.54 -5.40 8.40
C PHE A 5 -3.69 -4.57 7.45
N GLU A 6 -2.78 -5.23 6.74
CA GLU A 6 -1.94 -4.54 5.79
C GLU A 6 -2.75 -3.97 4.62
N ARG A 7 -3.76 -4.72 4.20
CA ARG A 7 -4.63 -4.23 3.13
C ARG A 7 -5.30 -2.92 3.53
N ILE A 8 -5.81 -2.85 4.74
CA ILE A 8 -6.48 -1.64 5.21
C ILE A 8 -5.51 -0.48 5.24
N LEU A 9 -4.30 -0.71 5.72
CA LEU A 9 -3.28 0.33 5.75
C LEU A 9 -2.98 0.85 4.36
N ILE A 10 -2.78 -0.06 3.43
CA ILE A 10 -2.43 0.31 2.06
C ILE A 10 -3.59 1.06 1.39
N GLU A 11 -4.80 0.55 1.54
CA GLU A 11 -5.94 1.18 0.91
C GLU A 11 -6.18 2.57 1.48
N THR A 12 -6.02 2.72 2.79
CA THR A 12 -6.17 4.03 3.41
C THR A 12 -5.12 5.00 2.88
N ALA A 13 -3.88 4.54 2.77
CA ALA A 13 -2.80 5.39 2.26
C ALA A 13 -3.05 5.76 0.80
N LEU A 14 -3.55 4.82 0.01
CA LEU A 14 -3.84 5.10 -1.39
C LEU A 14 -4.95 6.13 -1.53
N GLU A 15 -5.96 6.05 -0.68
CA GLU A 15 -7.04 7.03 -0.71
C GLU A 15 -6.55 8.42 -0.37
N HIS A 16 -5.69 8.51 0.62
CA HIS A 16 -5.16 9.80 1.03
C HIS A 16 -4.27 10.44 -0.02
N THR A 17 -3.67 9.62 -0.87
CA THR A 17 -2.72 10.10 -1.86
C THR A 17 -3.28 10.11 -3.28
N GLY A 18 -4.58 9.87 -3.43
CA GLY A 18 -5.19 9.82 -4.75
C GLY A 18 -4.71 8.62 -5.53
N ARG A 19 -4.45 7.50 -4.85
CA ARG A 19 -4.03 6.23 -5.45
C ARG A 19 -2.66 6.32 -6.10
N ARG A 20 -1.79 7.13 -5.52
CA ARG A 20 -0.43 7.27 -5.99
C ARG A 20 0.46 6.34 -5.16
N LYS A 21 1.00 5.32 -5.79
CA LYS A 21 1.77 4.30 -5.07
C LYS A 21 2.99 4.87 -4.36
N ILE A 22 3.72 5.73 -5.04
CA ILE A 22 4.93 6.30 -4.45
C ILE A 22 4.59 7.13 -3.23
N GLU A 23 3.55 7.96 -3.33
CA GLU A 23 3.12 8.78 -2.22
C GLU A 23 2.59 7.91 -1.07
N ALA A 24 1.85 6.86 -1.41
CA ALA A 24 1.33 5.97 -0.39
C ALA A 24 2.47 5.28 0.37
N ALA A 25 3.49 4.85 -0.35
CA ALA A 25 4.63 4.20 0.29
C ALA A 25 5.33 5.18 1.23
N ARG A 26 5.44 6.41 0.81
CA ARG A 26 6.06 7.45 1.62
C ARG A 26 5.25 7.71 2.88
N LEU A 27 3.95 7.76 2.74
CA LEU A 27 3.04 7.97 3.87
C LEU A 27 3.17 6.85 4.89
N LEU A 28 3.33 5.63 4.41
CA LEU A 28 3.45 4.47 5.28
C LEU A 28 4.87 4.27 5.81
N GLY A 29 5.83 5.01 5.28
CA GLY A 29 7.22 4.84 5.66
C GLY A 29 7.85 3.61 5.04
N TRP A 30 7.28 3.10 3.97
CA TRP A 30 7.78 1.93 3.28
C TRP A 30 8.53 2.34 2.03
N GLY A 31 9.44 1.48 1.58
CA GLY A 31 10.08 1.70 0.31
C GLY A 31 9.11 1.36 -0.81
N ARG A 32 9.35 1.95 -2.00
CA ARG A 32 8.48 1.69 -3.13
C ARG A 32 8.43 0.21 -3.48
N ASN A 33 9.57 -0.46 -3.40
CA ASN A 33 9.62 -1.88 -3.72
C ASN A 33 8.81 -2.69 -2.72
N THR A 34 8.86 -2.32 -1.46
CA THR A 34 8.09 -3.00 -0.44
C THR A 34 6.59 -2.87 -0.70
N LEU A 35 6.16 -1.67 -1.03
CA LEU A 35 4.75 -1.44 -1.32
C LEU A 35 4.31 -2.22 -2.55
N THR A 36 5.11 -2.18 -3.60
CA THR A 36 4.79 -2.89 -4.83
C THR A 36 4.61 -4.38 -4.57
N ARG A 37 5.52 -4.95 -3.78
CA ARG A 37 5.46 -6.37 -3.45
C ARG A 37 4.18 -6.69 -2.67
N LYS A 38 3.83 -5.84 -1.70
CA LYS A 38 2.65 -6.09 -0.90
C LYS A 38 1.37 -5.92 -1.71
N LEU A 39 1.35 -4.98 -2.63
CA LEU A 39 0.20 -4.84 -3.51
C LEU A 39 -0.02 -6.10 -4.32
N LYS A 40 1.07 -6.68 -4.80
CA LYS A 40 0.99 -7.90 -5.58
C LYS A 40 0.52 -9.07 -4.71
N ASP A 41 1.09 -9.18 -3.52
CA ASP A 41 0.74 -10.26 -2.59
C ASP A 41 -0.73 -10.21 -2.18
N LEU A 42 -1.27 -9.01 -2.02
CA LEU A 42 -2.64 -8.82 -1.60
C LEU A 42 -3.60 -8.70 -2.77
N SER A 43 -3.08 -8.75 -3.98
CA SER A 43 -3.88 -8.64 -5.20
C SER A 43 -4.65 -7.33 -5.25
N ILE A 44 -4.03 -6.27 -4.79
CA ILE A 44 -4.63 -4.95 -4.84
C ILE A 44 -4.28 -4.31 -6.17
N ASP A 45 -5.29 -3.92 -6.90
CA ASP A 45 -5.13 -3.31 -8.22
C ASP A 45 -5.11 -1.80 -8.08
N VAL A 46 -3.99 -1.21 -8.42
CA VAL A 46 -3.83 0.23 -8.28
C VAL A 46 -3.42 0.87 -9.60
#